data_8e5da2c43da1b7f7a1de4406040ec9b2
#
_entry.id   8e5da2c43da1b7f7a1de4406040ec9b2
#
_cell.length_a   1.000
_cell.length_b   1.000
_cell.length_c   1.000
_cell.angle_alpha   90.00
_cell.angle_beta   90.00
_cell.angle_gamma   90.00
#
_symmetry.space_group_name_H-M   'P 1'
#
loop_
_entity.id
_entity.type
_entity.pdbx_description
1 polymer ?
#
loop_
_entity_poly.entity_id
_entity_poly.type
_entity_poly.pdbx_seq_one_letter_code
_entity_poly.pdbx_strand_id
1 'polypeptide(L)'
;MIDPTHRGARMRLTLALMLMALPVQAETLSQEIARTGLAATETRLAALPARTDAESFTLGGVQFLRAIEGTFQDRYALGLTDRTGMLPLLRMPLADNPNPTPFTPPAITALFAHAATNLAAAKTTLAAIPATSDFAVEIALDDLWFDIDRSGTRAPGEGIGDLIATLQPTTIRFDVADAAWTAAYADLLGAICAVVQAYDPTAPIARVLQARTAMEQFGPLTPDPILGGATPLDAVDLVAMVLDTLNQPPDAAQMARAKQHLRDMVALNREFWTRVAAETDNNREWLPNDAQHSALGLPVPPGTGTAWLAVLEDLDALLTGQKLVPYWRVSGTAGVDVGAMFDDPRPIDLIGWVQGHAALPYLKQGPLVTPDTLAAFDTLMSGQTMLFALYLN
;
A
#
# COMPACT_ATOMS: atom_id res chain seq x y z
N MET A 1 -5.62 -67.05 -78.24
CA MET A 1 -4.20 -66.71 -78.43
C MET A 1 -3.99 -65.37 -77.72
N ILE A 2 -3.13 -65.41 -76.63
CA ILE A 2 -2.49 -64.28 -75.96
C ILE A 2 -3.29 -63.53 -74.90
N ASP A 3 -3.10 -63.97 -73.67
CA ASP A 3 -3.12 -63.19 -72.44
C ASP A 3 -2.06 -62.05 -72.51
N PRO A 4 -2.23 -60.94 -71.84
CA PRO A 4 -1.51 -60.83 -70.60
C PRO A 4 -2.22 -59.98 -69.50
N THR A 5 -2.04 -60.49 -68.34
CA THR A 5 -2.13 -59.90 -67.01
C THR A 5 -1.44 -58.56 -66.86
N HIS A 6 -2.15 -57.57 -66.29
CA HIS A 6 -1.52 -56.43 -65.62
C HIS A 6 -2.04 -56.32 -64.16
N ARG A 7 -1.20 -56.72 -63.26
CA ARG A 7 -1.31 -56.42 -61.84
C ARG A 7 -0.99 -54.96 -61.58
N GLY A 8 -1.99 -54.12 -61.27
CA GLY A 8 -1.77 -52.79 -60.74
C GLY A 8 -1.41 -52.79 -59.28
N ALA A 9 -0.21 -52.41 -58.99
CA ALA A 9 0.25 -52.19 -57.61
C ALA A 9 -0.44 -50.97 -57.01
N ARG A 10 -1.26 -51.16 -55.99
CA ARG A 10 -1.83 -50.07 -55.19
C ARG A 10 -0.74 -49.59 -54.22
N MET A 11 -0.10 -48.46 -54.53
CA MET A 11 0.81 -47.74 -53.65
C MET A 11 -0.03 -47.04 -52.55
N ARG A 12 -0.01 -47.58 -51.37
CA ARG A 12 -0.62 -46.93 -50.19
C ARG A 12 0.30 -45.80 -49.74
N LEU A 13 -0.11 -44.56 -50.04
CA LEU A 13 0.52 -43.37 -49.52
C LEU A 13 0.08 -43.19 -48.06
N THR A 14 0.94 -43.59 -47.13
CA THR A 14 0.76 -43.33 -45.69
C THR A 14 1.23 -41.91 -45.42
N LEU A 15 0.29 -40.95 -45.35
CA LEU A 15 0.57 -39.58 -44.97
C LEU A 15 0.82 -39.56 -43.44
N ALA A 16 2.05 -39.55 -43.04
CA ALA A 16 2.44 -39.34 -41.63
C ALA A 16 2.23 -37.84 -41.33
N LEU A 17 1.12 -37.47 -40.65
CA LEU A 17 0.93 -36.15 -40.04
C LEU A 17 1.92 -36.10 -38.85
N MET A 18 3.08 -35.52 -39.05
CA MET A 18 3.90 -35.02 -37.95
C MET A 18 3.19 -33.80 -37.40
N LEU A 19 2.40 -33.95 -36.33
CA LEU A 19 2.05 -32.85 -35.42
C LEU A 19 3.38 -32.35 -34.84
N MET A 20 3.91 -31.27 -35.37
CA MET A 20 4.90 -30.48 -34.66
C MET A 20 4.19 -29.90 -33.43
N ALA A 21 4.31 -30.55 -32.29
CA ALA A 21 4.03 -29.95 -31.00
C ALA A 21 5.01 -28.80 -30.85
N LEU A 22 4.58 -27.58 -31.21
CA LEU A 22 5.27 -26.37 -30.77
C LEU A 22 5.29 -26.43 -29.24
N PRO A 23 6.43 -26.20 -28.59
CA PRO A 23 6.45 -26.09 -27.16
C PRO A 23 5.49 -24.95 -26.77
N VAL A 24 4.36 -25.30 -26.16
CA VAL A 24 3.51 -24.34 -25.49
C VAL A 24 4.39 -23.84 -24.35
N GLN A 25 4.95 -22.65 -24.53
CA GLN A 25 5.69 -22.00 -23.47
C GLN A 25 4.71 -21.80 -22.33
N ALA A 26 5.01 -22.31 -21.14
CA ALA A 26 4.16 -22.16 -19.98
C ALA A 26 3.96 -20.67 -19.72
N GLU A 27 2.72 -20.26 -19.54
CA GLU A 27 2.37 -18.88 -19.19
C GLU A 27 3.09 -18.48 -17.91
N THR A 28 3.73 -17.31 -17.89
CA THR A 28 4.36 -16.79 -16.68
C THR A 28 3.30 -16.26 -15.71
N LEU A 29 3.64 -16.14 -14.43
CA LEU A 29 2.76 -15.57 -13.41
C LEU A 29 2.37 -14.11 -13.76
N SER A 30 3.30 -13.35 -14.36
CA SER A 30 3.05 -11.99 -14.86
C SER A 30 1.98 -12.00 -15.98
N GLN A 31 2.15 -12.84 -16.99
CA GLN A 31 1.19 -12.98 -18.09
C GLN A 31 -0.19 -13.46 -17.62
N GLU A 32 -0.24 -14.32 -16.61
CA GLU A 32 -1.50 -14.73 -16.00
C GLU A 32 -2.23 -13.54 -15.37
N ILE A 33 -1.52 -12.71 -14.60
CA ILE A 33 -2.09 -11.48 -14.00
C ILE A 33 -2.62 -10.55 -15.11
N ALA A 34 -1.83 -10.36 -16.17
CA ALA A 34 -2.25 -9.54 -17.32
C ALA A 34 -3.58 -10.01 -17.94
N ARG A 35 -3.74 -11.32 -18.05
CA ARG A 35 -4.90 -11.94 -18.72
C ARG A 35 -6.12 -12.06 -17.81
N THR A 36 -5.93 -12.40 -16.53
CA THR A 36 -7.05 -12.78 -15.64
C THR A 36 -7.31 -11.77 -14.53
N GLY A 37 -6.40 -10.85 -14.29
CA GLY A 37 -6.45 -9.90 -13.19
C GLY A 37 -6.08 -10.49 -11.83
N LEU A 38 -6.03 -9.62 -10.84
CA LEU A 38 -5.58 -9.97 -9.49
C LEU A 38 -6.52 -10.97 -8.79
N ALA A 39 -7.84 -10.78 -8.88
CA ALA A 39 -8.82 -11.60 -8.16
C ALA A 39 -8.83 -13.07 -8.61
N ALA A 40 -8.76 -13.32 -9.93
CA ALA A 40 -8.73 -14.67 -10.46
C ALA A 40 -7.39 -15.36 -10.16
N THR A 41 -6.27 -14.65 -10.28
CA THR A 41 -4.93 -15.13 -9.93
C THR A 41 -4.86 -15.49 -8.44
N GLU A 42 -5.38 -14.64 -7.55
CA GLU A 42 -5.48 -14.93 -6.11
C GLU A 42 -6.24 -16.24 -5.87
N THR A 43 -7.45 -16.36 -6.46
CA THR A 43 -8.31 -17.53 -6.30
C THR A 43 -7.60 -18.80 -6.72
N ARG A 44 -6.93 -18.80 -7.88
CA ARG A 44 -6.19 -19.96 -8.40
C ARG A 44 -5.03 -20.33 -7.49
N LEU A 45 -4.17 -19.35 -7.12
CA LEU A 45 -2.99 -19.61 -6.29
C LEU A 45 -3.38 -20.08 -4.88
N ALA A 46 -4.43 -19.50 -4.29
CA ALA A 46 -4.93 -19.90 -2.99
C ALA A 46 -5.48 -21.34 -2.97
N ALA A 47 -6.03 -21.81 -4.10
CA ALA A 47 -6.59 -23.16 -4.23
C ALA A 47 -5.55 -24.25 -4.44
N LEU A 48 -4.27 -23.92 -4.68
CA LEU A 48 -3.21 -24.92 -4.86
C LEU A 48 -2.98 -25.70 -3.57
N PRO A 49 -2.95 -27.05 -3.63
CA PRO A 49 -2.72 -27.89 -2.47
C PRO A 49 -1.28 -27.77 -1.92
N ALA A 50 -0.34 -27.39 -2.77
CA ALA A 50 1.03 -27.04 -2.44
C ALA A 50 1.47 -25.94 -3.41
N ARG A 51 2.17 -24.94 -2.90
CA ARG A 51 2.74 -23.84 -3.68
C ARG A 51 4.26 -23.89 -3.60
N THR A 52 4.91 -23.54 -4.70
CA THR A 52 6.32 -23.14 -4.69
C THR A 52 6.48 -21.81 -3.97
N ASP A 53 7.72 -21.46 -3.59
CA ASP A 53 7.99 -20.16 -2.97
C ASP A 53 7.70 -19.00 -3.92
N ALA A 54 7.96 -19.17 -5.22
CA ALA A 54 7.59 -18.21 -6.26
C ALA A 54 6.06 -17.97 -6.33
N GLU A 55 5.26 -19.06 -6.28
CA GLU A 55 3.79 -18.96 -6.24
C GLU A 55 3.29 -18.36 -4.92
N SER A 56 3.96 -18.63 -3.81
CA SER A 56 3.65 -18.05 -2.51
C SER A 56 3.96 -16.56 -2.48
N PHE A 57 5.11 -16.15 -3.05
CA PHE A 57 5.43 -14.73 -3.22
C PHE A 57 4.40 -14.02 -4.11
N THR A 58 4.07 -14.62 -5.26
CA THR A 58 3.06 -14.05 -6.17
C THR A 58 1.69 -13.94 -5.49
N LEU A 59 1.26 -14.95 -4.73
CA LEU A 59 0.01 -14.87 -3.97
C LEU A 59 0.05 -13.74 -2.94
N GLY A 60 1.12 -13.62 -2.16
CA GLY A 60 1.27 -12.53 -1.18
C GLY A 60 1.28 -11.16 -1.83
N GLY A 61 2.00 -10.99 -2.94
CA GLY A 61 2.02 -9.76 -3.74
C GLY A 61 0.65 -9.41 -4.32
N VAL A 62 -0.07 -10.41 -4.85
CA VAL A 62 -1.44 -10.24 -5.34
C VAL A 62 -2.38 -9.84 -4.21
N GLN A 63 -2.33 -10.47 -3.05
CA GLN A 63 -3.13 -10.10 -1.86
C GLN A 63 -2.84 -8.68 -1.40
N PHE A 64 -1.56 -8.25 -1.45
CA PHE A 64 -1.18 -6.88 -1.18
C PHE A 64 -1.82 -5.90 -2.19
N LEU A 65 -1.71 -6.18 -3.49
CA LEU A 65 -2.32 -5.36 -4.54
C LEU A 65 -3.86 -5.38 -4.48
N ARG A 66 -4.47 -6.48 -4.05
CA ARG A 66 -5.91 -6.59 -3.80
C ARG A 66 -6.40 -5.67 -2.69
N ALA A 67 -5.57 -5.37 -1.68
CA ALA A 67 -5.92 -4.35 -0.69
C ALA A 67 -6.07 -2.97 -1.34
N ILE A 68 -5.19 -2.63 -2.29
CA ILE A 68 -5.24 -1.37 -3.05
C ILE A 68 -6.43 -1.37 -4.02
N GLU A 69 -6.58 -2.44 -4.80
CA GLU A 69 -7.68 -2.60 -5.75
C GLU A 69 -9.04 -2.49 -5.05
N GLY A 70 -9.21 -3.13 -3.90
CA GLY A 70 -10.45 -3.03 -3.10
C GLY A 70 -10.78 -1.60 -2.69
N THR A 71 -9.76 -0.77 -2.36
CA THR A 71 -9.99 0.64 -2.06
C THR A 71 -10.45 1.43 -3.29
N PHE A 72 -9.91 1.12 -4.47
CA PHE A 72 -10.37 1.73 -5.73
C PHE A 72 -11.78 1.30 -6.09
N GLN A 73 -12.09 0.02 -5.94
CA GLN A 73 -13.42 -0.53 -6.15
C GLN A 73 -14.48 0.11 -5.25
N ASP A 74 -14.18 0.25 -3.96
CA ASP A 74 -15.09 0.87 -3.00
C ASP A 74 -15.26 2.37 -3.28
N ARG A 75 -14.17 3.09 -3.62
CA ARG A 75 -14.23 4.50 -4.05
C ARG A 75 -15.07 4.67 -5.32
N TYR A 76 -14.85 3.83 -6.34
CA TYR A 76 -15.61 3.86 -7.58
C TYR A 76 -17.08 3.58 -7.31
N ALA A 77 -17.41 2.50 -6.58
CA ALA A 77 -18.77 2.14 -6.24
C ALA A 77 -19.53 3.26 -5.52
N LEU A 78 -18.85 4.03 -4.66
CA LEU A 78 -19.42 5.15 -3.90
C LEU A 78 -19.37 6.50 -4.65
N GLY A 79 -18.73 6.57 -5.82
CA GLY A 79 -18.51 7.83 -6.54
C GLY A 79 -17.65 8.82 -5.76
N LEU A 80 -16.71 8.34 -4.92
CA LEU A 80 -15.84 9.19 -4.11
C LEU A 80 -14.71 9.77 -4.95
N THR A 81 -14.79 11.08 -5.21
CA THR A 81 -13.77 11.87 -5.90
C THR A 81 -13.21 12.94 -4.98
N ASP A 82 -11.90 13.24 -5.12
CA ASP A 82 -11.29 14.32 -4.34
C ASP A 82 -11.52 15.68 -5.00
N ARG A 83 -12.59 16.35 -4.59
CA ARG A 83 -12.91 17.72 -5.03
C ARG A 83 -12.03 18.78 -4.37
N THR A 84 -11.36 18.44 -3.28
CA THR A 84 -10.60 19.40 -2.46
C THR A 84 -9.10 19.28 -2.66
N GLY A 85 -8.59 18.16 -3.19
CA GLY A 85 -7.16 17.83 -3.26
C GLY A 85 -6.50 17.59 -1.89
N MET A 86 -7.29 17.48 -0.82
CA MET A 86 -6.79 17.41 0.55
C MET A 86 -6.58 15.97 1.05
N LEU A 87 -7.29 15.01 0.48
CA LEU A 87 -7.24 13.62 0.94
C LEU A 87 -6.31 12.79 0.06
N PRO A 88 -5.13 12.37 0.56
CA PRO A 88 -4.18 11.59 -0.23
C PRO A 88 -4.78 10.32 -0.86
N LEU A 89 -5.63 9.61 -0.13
CA LEU A 89 -6.32 8.39 -0.60
C LEU A 89 -7.18 8.65 -1.85
N LEU A 90 -7.72 9.86 -2.03
CA LEU A 90 -8.59 10.21 -3.13
C LEU A 90 -7.86 10.88 -4.32
N ARG A 91 -6.54 11.12 -4.21
CA ARG A 91 -5.77 11.82 -5.26
C ARG A 91 -5.57 10.99 -6.53
N MET A 92 -5.59 9.66 -6.41
CA MET A 92 -5.49 8.80 -7.59
C MET A 92 -6.72 9.02 -8.47
N PRO A 93 -6.56 9.42 -9.74
CA PRO A 93 -7.68 9.64 -10.65
C PRO A 93 -8.36 8.31 -10.95
N LEU A 94 -9.67 8.24 -10.72
CA LEU A 94 -10.51 7.12 -11.14
C LEU A 94 -11.53 7.64 -12.14
N ALA A 95 -11.99 6.76 -13.03
CA ALA A 95 -13.13 7.06 -13.90
C ALA A 95 -14.39 7.35 -13.07
N ASP A 96 -15.26 8.22 -13.57
CA ASP A 96 -16.53 8.50 -12.92
C ASP A 96 -17.46 7.27 -13.00
N ASN A 97 -18.08 6.91 -11.88
CA ASN A 97 -19.13 5.91 -11.87
C ASN A 97 -20.46 6.57 -12.27
N PRO A 98 -21.11 6.15 -13.37
CA PRO A 98 -22.38 6.74 -13.78
C PRO A 98 -23.55 6.38 -12.86
N ASN A 99 -23.41 5.35 -12.01
CA ASN A 99 -24.46 4.84 -11.12
C ASN A 99 -23.90 4.54 -9.72
N PRO A 100 -23.41 5.56 -8.99
CA PRO A 100 -22.81 5.33 -7.68
C PRO A 100 -23.84 4.86 -6.65
N THR A 101 -23.41 3.98 -5.77
CA THR A 101 -24.17 3.61 -4.58
C THR A 101 -24.23 4.79 -3.62
N PRO A 102 -25.37 5.05 -2.98
CA PRO A 102 -25.46 6.13 -2.00
C PRO A 102 -24.43 5.97 -0.88
N PHE A 103 -23.68 7.05 -0.63
CA PHE A 103 -22.70 7.09 0.43
C PHE A 103 -23.35 6.99 1.81
N THR A 104 -22.78 6.19 2.69
CA THR A 104 -23.19 6.06 4.09
C THR A 104 -21.99 6.33 5.01
N PRO A 105 -22.20 6.94 6.20
CA PRO A 105 -21.09 7.28 7.11
C PRO A 105 -20.13 6.14 7.44
N PRO A 106 -20.56 4.88 7.63
CA PRO A 106 -19.65 3.78 7.93
C PRO A 106 -18.76 3.34 6.74
N ALA A 107 -19.03 3.81 5.53
CA ALA A 107 -18.34 3.34 4.33
C ALA A 107 -16.82 3.58 4.37
N ILE A 108 -16.37 4.68 5.00
CA ILE A 108 -14.94 4.97 5.14
C ILE A 108 -14.26 3.95 6.05
N THR A 109 -14.82 3.69 7.23
CA THR A 109 -14.25 2.69 8.17
C THR A 109 -14.26 1.29 7.55
N ALA A 110 -15.34 0.93 6.82
CA ALA A 110 -15.44 -0.34 6.11
C ALA A 110 -14.34 -0.49 5.04
N LEU A 111 -14.05 0.55 4.26
CA LEU A 111 -12.99 0.55 3.25
C LEU A 111 -11.62 0.19 3.88
N PHE A 112 -11.26 0.82 4.99
CA PHE A 112 -10.01 0.52 5.69
C PHE A 112 -10.02 -0.86 6.34
N ALA A 113 -11.16 -1.37 6.81
CA ALA A 113 -11.28 -2.71 7.36
C ALA A 113 -11.10 -3.78 6.27
N HIS A 114 -11.65 -3.58 5.07
CA HIS A 114 -11.43 -4.46 3.93
C HIS A 114 -9.96 -4.49 3.49
N ALA A 115 -9.31 -3.31 3.41
CA ALA A 115 -7.89 -3.23 3.10
C ALA A 115 -7.04 -3.97 4.14
N ALA A 116 -7.29 -3.76 5.44
CA ALA A 116 -6.58 -4.43 6.52
C ALA A 116 -6.66 -5.97 6.42
N THR A 117 -7.80 -6.52 5.99
CA THR A 117 -7.99 -7.96 5.81
C THR A 117 -7.05 -8.53 4.76
N ASN A 118 -6.97 -7.88 3.58
CA ASN A 118 -6.10 -8.31 2.50
C ASN A 118 -4.61 -8.14 2.84
N LEU A 119 -4.26 -7.04 3.52
CA LEU A 119 -2.88 -6.80 3.99
C LEU A 119 -2.43 -7.87 5.01
N ALA A 120 -3.31 -8.26 5.93
CA ALA A 120 -3.02 -9.33 6.88
C ALA A 120 -2.84 -10.70 6.19
N ALA A 121 -3.65 -10.98 5.16
CA ALA A 121 -3.48 -12.19 4.33
C ALA A 121 -2.15 -12.17 3.59
N ALA A 122 -1.78 -11.05 2.96
CA ALA A 122 -0.51 -10.87 2.27
C ALA A 122 0.68 -11.13 3.21
N LYS A 123 0.70 -10.47 4.38
CA LYS A 123 1.73 -10.68 5.40
C LYS A 123 1.86 -12.15 5.80
N THR A 124 0.73 -12.81 6.08
CA THR A 124 0.72 -14.22 6.48
C THR A 124 1.29 -15.13 5.39
N THR A 125 0.92 -14.89 4.14
CA THR A 125 1.41 -15.66 2.99
C THR A 125 2.92 -15.47 2.79
N LEU A 126 3.39 -14.22 2.83
CA LEU A 126 4.81 -13.89 2.65
C LEU A 126 5.69 -14.40 3.79
N ALA A 127 5.21 -14.34 5.03
CA ALA A 127 5.93 -14.86 6.20
C ALA A 127 6.14 -16.39 6.19
N ALA A 128 5.38 -17.12 5.38
CA ALA A 128 5.55 -18.56 5.22
C ALA A 128 6.71 -18.94 4.29
N ILE A 129 7.29 -17.99 3.54
CA ILE A 129 8.41 -18.23 2.64
C ILE A 129 9.70 -18.37 3.46
N PRO A 130 10.45 -19.48 3.29
CA PRO A 130 11.69 -19.66 4.02
C PRO A 130 12.73 -18.56 3.69
N ALA A 131 13.43 -18.07 4.70
CA ALA A 131 14.47 -17.05 4.50
C ALA A 131 15.65 -17.54 3.62
N THR A 132 15.79 -18.85 3.43
CA THR A 132 16.81 -19.49 2.59
C THR A 132 16.32 -19.85 1.20
N SER A 133 15.12 -19.42 0.84
CA SER A 133 14.56 -19.65 -0.50
C SER A 133 15.38 -18.93 -1.57
N ASP A 134 15.52 -19.54 -2.74
CA ASP A 134 16.23 -19.01 -3.91
C ASP A 134 15.29 -18.72 -5.09
N PHE A 135 14.01 -18.52 -4.80
CA PHE A 135 13.04 -18.22 -5.84
C PHE A 135 13.34 -16.89 -6.57
N ALA A 136 12.89 -16.82 -7.81
CA ALA A 136 12.83 -15.59 -8.57
C ALA A 136 11.50 -15.51 -9.32
N VAL A 137 10.88 -14.31 -9.30
CA VAL A 137 9.65 -14.02 -10.05
C VAL A 137 9.85 -12.74 -10.83
N GLU A 138 9.69 -12.81 -12.15
CA GLU A 138 9.70 -11.62 -13.00
C GLU A 138 8.27 -11.13 -13.21
N ILE A 139 8.03 -9.86 -12.90
CA ILE A 139 6.74 -9.18 -13.10
C ILE A 139 6.98 -7.97 -14.00
N ALA A 140 6.33 -7.96 -15.15
CA ALA A 140 6.26 -6.77 -15.99
C ALA A 140 5.19 -5.83 -15.41
N LEU A 141 5.55 -4.57 -15.17
CA LEU A 141 4.62 -3.61 -14.56
C LEU A 141 3.39 -3.37 -15.46
N ASP A 142 3.54 -3.46 -16.78
CA ASP A 142 2.43 -3.33 -17.73
C ASP A 142 1.39 -4.46 -17.64
N ASP A 143 1.78 -5.59 -17.03
CA ASP A 143 0.88 -6.72 -16.78
C ASP A 143 -0.02 -6.47 -15.57
N LEU A 144 0.34 -5.51 -14.71
CA LEU A 144 -0.42 -5.18 -13.52
C LEU A 144 -1.58 -4.22 -13.85
N TRP A 145 -2.78 -4.58 -13.42
CA TRP A 145 -3.96 -3.74 -13.55
C TRP A 145 -4.95 -4.00 -12.42
N PHE A 146 -5.81 -3.03 -12.16
CA PHE A 146 -6.81 -3.06 -11.10
C PHE A 146 -8.21 -3.08 -11.72
N ASP A 147 -9.00 -4.09 -11.43
CA ASP A 147 -10.40 -4.21 -11.85
C ASP A 147 -11.27 -3.23 -11.03
N ILE A 148 -11.24 -1.95 -11.40
CA ILE A 148 -11.82 -0.85 -10.60
C ILE A 148 -13.35 -0.94 -10.57
N ASP A 149 -13.97 -1.28 -11.69
CA ASP A 149 -15.42 -1.36 -11.83
C ASP A 149 -16.01 -2.75 -11.54
N ARG A 150 -15.16 -3.72 -11.19
CA ARG A 150 -15.52 -5.13 -10.94
C ARG A 150 -16.09 -5.83 -12.15
N SER A 151 -15.69 -5.43 -13.35
CA SER A 151 -16.12 -6.07 -14.61
C SER A 151 -15.45 -7.42 -14.88
N GLY A 152 -14.30 -7.67 -14.25
CA GLY A 152 -13.45 -8.84 -14.49
C GLY A 152 -12.64 -8.76 -15.79
N THR A 153 -12.62 -7.60 -16.45
CA THR A 153 -11.91 -7.38 -17.72
C THR A 153 -11.21 -6.03 -17.70
N ARG A 154 -9.93 -6.02 -18.10
CA ARG A 154 -9.15 -4.79 -18.11
C ARG A 154 -9.74 -3.74 -19.05
N ALA A 155 -10.05 -2.58 -18.50
CA ALA A 155 -10.52 -1.40 -19.21
C ALA A 155 -9.40 -0.32 -19.32
N PRO A 156 -9.52 0.66 -20.25
CA PRO A 156 -8.62 1.82 -20.26
C PRO A 156 -8.68 2.58 -18.93
N GLY A 157 -7.50 2.94 -18.42
CA GLY A 157 -7.38 3.63 -17.12
C GLY A 157 -7.18 2.70 -15.92
N GLU A 158 -7.14 1.38 -16.11
CA GLU A 158 -6.99 0.39 -15.04
C GLU A 158 -5.57 -0.18 -14.93
N GLY A 159 -4.71 0.05 -15.94
CA GLY A 159 -3.31 -0.34 -15.86
C GLY A 159 -2.54 0.48 -14.81
N ILE A 160 -1.53 -0.12 -14.17
CA ILE A 160 -0.70 0.61 -13.20
C ILE A 160 -0.03 1.84 -13.84
N GLY A 161 0.38 1.75 -15.11
CA GLY A 161 0.93 2.87 -15.88
C GLY A 161 -0.09 3.97 -16.17
N ASP A 162 -1.39 3.65 -16.24
CA ASP A 162 -2.45 4.65 -16.40
C ASP A 162 -2.66 5.44 -15.11
N LEU A 163 -2.52 4.77 -13.97
CA LEU A 163 -2.69 5.37 -12.64
C LEU A 163 -1.46 6.15 -12.18
N ILE A 164 -0.26 5.70 -12.57
CA ILE A 164 1.02 6.31 -12.23
C ILE A 164 1.72 6.73 -13.53
N ALA A 165 1.34 7.87 -14.08
CA ALA A 165 1.79 8.36 -15.37
C ALA A 165 3.33 8.52 -15.53
N THR A 166 4.08 8.58 -14.43
CA THR A 166 5.54 8.63 -14.43
C THR A 166 6.21 7.26 -14.49
N LEU A 167 5.44 6.20 -14.26
CA LEU A 167 5.95 4.83 -14.28
C LEU A 167 6.27 4.42 -15.72
N GLN A 168 7.52 3.98 -15.96
CA GLN A 168 7.90 3.49 -17.28
C GLN A 168 7.69 1.97 -17.35
N PRO A 169 7.32 1.44 -18.52
CA PRO A 169 7.27 0.01 -18.76
C PRO A 169 8.60 -0.65 -18.38
N THR A 170 8.57 -1.56 -17.44
CA THR A 170 9.75 -2.31 -17.02
C THR A 170 9.35 -3.65 -16.42
N THR A 171 10.29 -4.58 -16.40
CA THR A 171 10.15 -5.86 -15.69
C THR A 171 11.04 -5.83 -14.46
N ILE A 172 10.49 -6.20 -13.34
CA ILE A 172 11.20 -6.32 -12.06
C ILE A 172 11.35 -7.80 -11.75
N ARG A 173 12.51 -8.20 -11.27
CA ARG A 173 12.78 -9.53 -10.75
C ARG A 173 12.73 -9.45 -9.24
N PHE A 174 11.73 -10.07 -8.66
CA PHE A 174 11.55 -10.18 -7.23
C PHE A 174 12.13 -11.48 -6.69
N ASP A 175 12.64 -11.44 -5.47
CA ASP A 175 13.21 -12.58 -4.77
C ASP A 175 12.86 -12.59 -3.26
N VAL A 176 13.62 -13.34 -2.47
CA VAL A 176 13.34 -13.53 -1.05
C VAL A 176 13.51 -12.25 -0.21
N ALA A 177 14.34 -11.30 -0.65
CA ALA A 177 14.46 -10.02 0.04
C ALA A 177 13.16 -9.22 -0.13
N ASP A 178 12.61 -9.18 -1.35
CA ASP A 178 11.38 -8.44 -1.66
C ASP A 178 10.15 -8.99 -0.94
N ALA A 179 10.16 -10.27 -0.54
CA ALA A 179 9.10 -10.82 0.31
C ALA A 179 9.06 -10.11 1.67
N ALA A 180 10.20 -9.83 2.27
CA ALA A 180 10.28 -9.08 3.52
C ALA A 180 9.87 -7.61 3.32
N TRP A 181 10.26 -6.98 2.21
CA TRP A 181 9.85 -5.61 1.88
C TRP A 181 8.33 -5.51 1.69
N THR A 182 7.73 -6.42 0.90
CA THR A 182 6.29 -6.41 0.65
C THR A 182 5.50 -6.62 1.95
N ALA A 183 5.98 -7.51 2.83
CA ALA A 183 5.38 -7.72 4.15
C ALA A 183 5.53 -6.48 5.07
N ALA A 184 6.70 -5.80 5.04
CA ALA A 184 6.90 -4.55 5.76
C ALA A 184 5.93 -3.46 5.30
N TYR A 185 5.74 -3.35 3.98
CA TYR A 185 4.80 -2.38 3.42
C TYR A 185 3.34 -2.72 3.76
N ALA A 186 2.98 -4.01 3.81
CA ALA A 186 1.67 -4.45 4.29
C ALA A 186 1.44 -4.05 5.76
N ASP A 187 2.47 -4.11 6.59
CA ASP A 187 2.41 -3.64 7.98
C ASP A 187 2.30 -2.11 8.08
N LEU A 188 3.01 -1.35 7.26
CA LEU A 188 2.87 0.11 7.22
C LEU A 188 1.42 0.52 6.91
N LEU A 189 0.85 -0.04 5.84
CA LEU A 189 -0.55 0.23 5.47
C LEU A 189 -1.53 -0.32 6.50
N GLY A 190 -1.23 -1.47 7.11
CA GLY A 190 -1.99 -2.05 8.22
C GLY A 190 -2.06 -1.12 9.43
N ALA A 191 -0.96 -0.45 9.77
CA ALA A 191 -0.93 0.56 10.83
C ALA A 191 -1.85 1.74 10.53
N ILE A 192 -1.84 2.23 9.28
CA ILE A 192 -2.75 3.31 8.83
C ILE A 192 -4.21 2.86 8.95
N CYS A 193 -4.53 1.66 8.48
CA CYS A 193 -5.88 1.10 8.60
C CYS A 193 -6.32 1.00 10.06
N ALA A 194 -5.45 0.55 10.96
CA ALA A 194 -5.74 0.42 12.38
C ALA A 194 -5.99 1.80 13.03
N VAL A 195 -5.19 2.83 12.71
CA VAL A 195 -5.41 4.20 13.22
C VAL A 195 -6.75 4.75 12.75
N VAL A 196 -7.12 4.60 11.47
CA VAL A 196 -8.42 5.07 10.97
C VAL A 196 -9.58 4.34 11.65
N GLN A 197 -9.45 3.04 11.89
CA GLN A 197 -10.45 2.26 12.63
C GLN A 197 -10.48 2.64 14.11
N ALA A 198 -9.36 3.05 14.71
CA ALA A 198 -9.31 3.51 16.09
C ALA A 198 -10.12 4.79 16.32
N TYR A 199 -9.99 5.75 15.40
CA TYR A 199 -10.68 7.04 15.50
C TYR A 199 -12.01 7.09 14.76
N ASP A 200 -12.48 6.04 14.16
CA ASP A 200 -13.73 5.84 13.43
C ASP A 200 -14.49 7.14 13.03
N PRO A 201 -14.38 7.63 11.79
CA PRO A 201 -14.99 8.89 11.38
C PRO A 201 -16.53 8.82 11.18
N THR A 202 -17.15 7.68 11.41
CA THR A 202 -18.59 7.44 11.13
C THR A 202 -19.51 8.46 11.79
N ALA A 203 -19.32 8.73 13.09
CA ALA A 203 -20.18 9.65 13.81
C ALA A 203 -19.97 11.13 13.40
N PRO A 204 -18.73 11.65 13.25
CA PRO A 204 -18.47 12.96 12.66
C PRO A 204 -19.09 13.16 11.27
N ILE A 205 -18.90 12.21 10.38
CA ILE A 205 -19.48 12.23 9.04
C ILE A 205 -21.02 12.31 9.12
N ALA A 206 -21.64 11.45 9.95
CA ALA A 206 -23.09 11.44 10.12
C ALA A 206 -23.62 12.80 10.60
N ARG A 207 -22.92 13.46 11.56
CA ARG A 207 -23.31 14.79 12.06
C ARG A 207 -23.30 15.85 10.97
N VAL A 208 -22.25 15.90 10.15
CA VAL A 208 -22.15 16.89 9.06
C VAL A 208 -23.23 16.65 8.01
N LEU A 209 -23.48 15.41 7.61
CA LEU A 209 -24.52 15.08 6.63
C LEU A 209 -25.92 15.42 7.14
N GLN A 210 -26.22 15.12 8.43
CA GLN A 210 -27.49 15.48 9.05
C GLN A 210 -27.65 17.01 9.14
N ALA A 211 -26.60 17.74 9.52
CA ALA A 211 -26.63 19.19 9.59
C ALA A 211 -26.89 19.82 8.21
N ARG A 212 -26.21 19.32 7.15
CA ARG A 212 -26.44 19.78 5.77
C ARG A 212 -27.90 19.59 5.36
N THR A 213 -28.45 18.38 5.53
CA THR A 213 -29.84 18.07 5.21
C THR A 213 -30.83 18.98 5.99
N ALA A 214 -30.54 19.24 7.27
CA ALA A 214 -31.37 20.13 8.07
C ALA A 214 -31.30 21.60 7.60
N MET A 215 -30.13 22.07 7.20
CA MET A 215 -29.92 23.42 6.70
C MET A 215 -30.60 23.66 5.34
N GLU A 216 -30.65 22.68 4.47
CA GLU A 216 -31.34 22.75 3.17
C GLU A 216 -32.82 23.13 3.29
N GLN A 217 -33.45 22.87 4.44
CA GLN A 217 -34.84 23.30 4.72
C GLN A 217 -35.00 24.80 4.82
N PHE A 218 -33.91 25.55 5.08
CA PHE A 218 -33.91 27.01 5.18
C PHE A 218 -33.46 27.68 3.87
N GLY A 219 -33.02 26.91 2.88
CA GLY A 219 -32.60 27.42 1.57
C GLY A 219 -31.35 26.68 1.06
N PRO A 220 -30.93 26.94 -0.19
CA PRO A 220 -29.75 26.32 -0.74
C PRO A 220 -28.52 26.73 0.07
N LEU A 221 -27.59 25.75 0.27
CA LEU A 221 -26.32 26.03 0.91
C LEU A 221 -25.49 26.98 0.01
N THR A 222 -25.03 28.06 0.56
CA THR A 222 -24.24 29.08 -0.15
C THR A 222 -22.85 29.19 0.47
N PRO A 223 -21.83 29.57 -0.31
CA PRO A 223 -20.53 29.90 0.24
C PRO A 223 -20.63 31.00 1.28
N ASP A 224 -19.91 30.86 2.40
CA ASP A 224 -19.92 31.83 3.49
C ASP A 224 -19.29 33.17 3.04
N PRO A 225 -20.03 34.30 3.12
CA PRO A 225 -19.48 35.60 2.78
C PRO A 225 -18.38 36.08 3.76
N ILE A 226 -18.35 35.58 5.00
CA ILE A 226 -17.33 35.93 6.00
C ILE A 226 -15.96 35.33 5.60
N LEU A 227 -15.95 34.15 5.02
CA LEU A 227 -14.73 33.54 4.50
C LEU A 227 -14.42 33.95 3.05
N GLY A 228 -15.11 34.97 2.55
CA GLY A 228 -14.87 35.58 1.24
C GLY A 228 -15.36 34.78 0.04
N GLY A 229 -16.16 33.73 0.25
CA GLY A 229 -16.69 32.86 -0.81
C GLY A 229 -15.64 32.08 -1.58
N ALA A 230 -14.37 32.22 -1.21
CA ALA A 230 -13.25 31.54 -1.89
C ALA A 230 -12.99 30.13 -1.39
N THR A 231 -13.48 29.81 -0.18
CA THR A 231 -13.27 28.47 0.40
C THR A 231 -14.50 27.60 0.14
N PRO A 232 -14.36 26.45 -0.57
CA PRO A 232 -15.47 25.52 -0.76
C PRO A 232 -16.02 25.02 0.58
N LEU A 233 -17.35 25.00 0.78
CA LEU A 233 -17.97 24.45 1.99
C LEU A 233 -17.54 23.00 2.25
N ASP A 234 -17.34 22.20 1.20
CA ASP A 234 -16.84 20.83 1.31
C ASP A 234 -15.46 20.76 1.99
N ALA A 235 -14.57 21.73 1.75
CA ALA A 235 -13.27 21.77 2.43
C ALA A 235 -13.41 22.15 3.90
N VAL A 236 -14.30 23.09 4.24
CA VAL A 236 -14.59 23.46 5.64
C VAL A 236 -15.17 22.28 6.41
N ASP A 237 -16.16 21.61 5.84
CA ASP A 237 -16.77 20.43 6.46
C ASP A 237 -15.78 19.28 6.61
N LEU A 238 -14.90 19.07 5.63
CA LEU A 238 -13.86 18.05 5.71
C LEU A 238 -12.90 18.32 6.87
N VAL A 239 -12.40 19.56 6.99
CA VAL A 239 -11.53 19.94 8.12
C VAL A 239 -12.25 19.75 9.45
N ALA A 240 -13.51 20.18 9.55
CA ALA A 240 -14.30 20.00 10.75
C ALA A 240 -14.52 18.52 11.11
N MET A 241 -14.82 17.66 10.12
CA MET A 241 -14.95 16.21 10.32
C MET A 241 -13.64 15.58 10.80
N VAL A 242 -12.49 15.95 10.22
CA VAL A 242 -11.19 15.45 10.67
C VAL A 242 -10.90 15.85 12.11
N LEU A 243 -11.09 17.13 12.46
CA LEU A 243 -10.86 17.62 13.82
C LEU A 243 -11.79 16.95 14.82
N ASP A 244 -13.07 16.78 14.47
CA ASP A 244 -14.06 16.11 15.33
C ASP A 244 -13.75 14.61 15.50
N THR A 245 -13.27 13.96 14.42
CA THR A 245 -12.79 12.58 14.47
C THR A 245 -11.61 12.42 15.42
N LEU A 246 -10.61 13.27 15.32
CA LEU A 246 -9.42 13.22 16.18
C LEU A 246 -9.75 13.52 17.65
N ASN A 247 -10.78 14.32 17.90
CA ASN A 247 -11.22 14.67 19.27
C ASN A 247 -12.10 13.59 19.94
N GLN A 248 -12.35 12.46 19.28
CA GLN A 248 -13.03 11.33 19.87
C GLN A 248 -12.06 10.42 20.66
N PRO A 249 -12.53 9.72 21.72
CA PRO A 249 -11.75 8.66 22.34
C PRO A 249 -11.47 7.55 21.32
N PRO A 250 -10.20 7.23 21.05
CA PRO A 250 -9.87 6.17 20.11
C PRO A 250 -10.04 4.78 20.72
N ASP A 251 -10.26 3.77 19.88
CA ASP A 251 -10.24 2.36 20.28
C ASP A 251 -8.79 1.94 20.64
N ALA A 252 -8.58 1.59 21.90
CA ALA A 252 -7.26 1.23 22.42
C ALA A 252 -6.70 -0.07 21.80
N ALA A 253 -7.56 -1.03 21.43
CA ALA A 253 -7.10 -2.27 20.80
C ALA A 253 -6.61 -2.02 19.38
N GLN A 254 -7.24 -1.13 18.62
CA GLN A 254 -6.78 -0.72 17.30
C GLN A 254 -5.48 0.09 17.38
N MET A 255 -5.33 0.98 18.36
CA MET A 255 -4.09 1.72 18.58
C MET A 255 -2.92 0.78 18.94
N ALA A 256 -3.15 -0.22 19.79
CA ALA A 256 -2.16 -1.24 20.09
C ALA A 256 -1.77 -2.06 18.85
N ARG A 257 -2.73 -2.38 17.96
CA ARG A 257 -2.45 -3.03 16.68
C ARG A 257 -1.62 -2.13 15.77
N ALA A 258 -1.94 -0.84 15.67
CA ALA A 258 -1.16 0.11 14.88
C ALA A 258 0.30 0.15 15.35
N LYS A 259 0.54 0.21 16.66
CA LYS A 259 1.89 0.14 17.24
C LYS A 259 2.61 -1.15 16.85
N GLN A 260 1.92 -2.30 16.95
CA GLN A 260 2.51 -3.60 16.60
C GLN A 260 2.86 -3.65 15.11
N HIS A 261 1.98 -3.21 14.23
CA HIS A 261 2.25 -3.12 12.79
C HIS A 261 3.48 -2.26 12.50
N LEU A 262 3.62 -1.08 13.10
CA LEU A 262 4.80 -0.23 12.90
C LEU A 262 6.09 -0.91 13.38
N ARG A 263 6.06 -1.65 14.48
CA ARG A 263 7.23 -2.39 14.96
C ARG A 263 7.57 -3.60 14.09
N ASP A 264 6.57 -4.32 13.60
CA ASP A 264 6.77 -5.43 12.67
C ASP A 264 7.33 -4.92 11.35
N MET A 265 6.83 -3.79 10.84
CA MET A 265 7.37 -3.10 9.67
C MET A 265 8.87 -2.80 9.83
N VAL A 266 9.28 -2.23 10.98
CA VAL A 266 10.71 -1.97 11.25
C VAL A 266 11.53 -3.26 11.26
N ALA A 267 11.02 -4.33 11.87
CA ALA A 267 11.73 -5.61 11.92
C ALA A 267 11.90 -6.23 10.53
N LEU A 268 10.84 -6.25 9.73
CA LEU A 268 10.85 -6.79 8.36
C LEU A 268 11.74 -5.95 7.42
N ASN A 269 11.76 -4.64 7.60
CA ASN A 269 12.60 -3.74 6.80
C ASN A 269 14.10 -3.95 7.13
N ARG A 270 14.45 -4.20 8.41
CA ARG A 270 15.81 -4.61 8.78
C ARG A 270 16.20 -5.94 8.13
N GLU A 271 15.28 -6.89 8.09
CA GLU A 271 15.50 -8.17 7.43
C GLU A 271 15.73 -7.98 5.93
N PHE A 272 14.90 -7.20 5.27
CA PHE A 272 15.04 -6.83 3.86
C PHE A 272 16.44 -6.27 3.57
N TRP A 273 16.86 -5.21 4.23
CA TRP A 273 18.15 -4.57 3.99
C TRP A 273 19.34 -5.47 4.31
N THR A 274 19.19 -6.39 5.28
CA THR A 274 20.22 -7.40 5.56
C THR A 274 20.39 -8.36 4.40
N ARG A 275 19.30 -8.77 3.75
CA ARG A 275 19.30 -9.66 2.58
C ARG A 275 19.85 -8.94 1.34
N VAL A 276 19.31 -7.77 1.01
CA VAL A 276 19.76 -6.95 -0.11
C VAL A 276 21.27 -6.65 -0.03
N ALA A 277 21.79 -6.34 1.16
CA ALA A 277 23.22 -6.11 1.33
C ALA A 277 24.10 -7.34 1.05
N ALA A 278 23.55 -8.54 1.10
CA ALA A 278 24.24 -9.80 0.82
C ALA A 278 24.15 -10.24 -0.66
N GLU A 279 23.30 -9.61 -1.45
CA GLU A 279 23.13 -9.92 -2.87
C GLU A 279 24.37 -9.50 -3.68
N THR A 280 24.68 -10.30 -4.69
CA THR A 280 25.86 -10.12 -5.54
C THR A 280 25.54 -9.98 -7.04
N ASP A 281 24.30 -10.26 -7.42
CA ASP A 281 23.81 -10.05 -8.78
C ASP A 281 23.30 -8.61 -8.95
N ASN A 282 22.88 -8.25 -10.17
CA ASN A 282 22.30 -6.96 -10.51
C ASN A 282 21.30 -7.20 -11.64
N ASN A 283 20.18 -7.79 -11.29
CA ASN A 283 19.25 -8.41 -12.24
C ASN A 283 17.85 -7.85 -12.13
N ARG A 284 17.67 -6.57 -12.49
CA ARG A 284 16.37 -5.87 -12.47
C ARG A 284 15.79 -5.68 -11.07
N GLU A 285 16.63 -5.21 -10.18
CA GLU A 285 16.31 -5.05 -8.77
C GLU A 285 15.16 -4.06 -8.54
N TRP A 286 14.27 -4.42 -7.62
CA TRP A 286 13.28 -3.48 -7.10
C TRP A 286 13.99 -2.37 -6.32
N LEU A 287 14.62 -2.72 -5.23
CA LEU A 287 15.44 -1.85 -4.40
C LEU A 287 16.89 -2.34 -4.40
N PRO A 288 17.82 -1.60 -5.01
CA PRO A 288 19.20 -2.02 -5.16
C PRO A 288 20.03 -1.76 -3.89
N ASN A 289 21.08 -2.55 -3.71
CA ASN A 289 22.22 -2.20 -2.83
C ASN A 289 23.21 -1.26 -3.52
N ASP A 290 24.32 -0.93 -2.84
CA ASP A 290 25.30 0.03 -3.36
C ASP A 290 26.02 -0.43 -4.65
N ALA A 291 25.96 -1.71 -5.01
CA ALA A 291 26.58 -2.28 -6.22
C ALA A 291 25.56 -2.55 -7.36
N GLN A 292 24.29 -2.37 -7.10
CA GLN A 292 23.18 -2.68 -8.00
C GLN A 292 22.53 -1.42 -8.55
N HIS A 293 21.56 -1.59 -9.46
CA HIS A 293 20.75 -0.52 -10.04
C HIS A 293 19.26 -0.88 -10.00
N SER A 294 18.43 0.11 -9.63
CA SER A 294 16.98 -0.06 -9.66
C SER A 294 16.47 -0.29 -11.09
N ALA A 295 15.62 -1.29 -11.28
CA ALA A 295 14.90 -1.53 -12.54
C ALA A 295 14.01 -0.36 -12.94
N LEU A 296 13.56 0.45 -11.97
CA LEU A 296 12.78 1.67 -12.19
C LEU A 296 13.63 2.86 -12.65
N GLY A 297 14.96 2.74 -12.70
CA GLY A 297 15.87 3.85 -13.01
C GLY A 297 15.90 4.93 -11.93
N LEU A 298 15.39 4.66 -10.73
CA LEU A 298 15.43 5.60 -9.61
C LEU A 298 16.86 5.74 -9.10
N PRO A 299 17.34 6.97 -8.86
CA PRO A 299 18.65 7.19 -8.29
C PRO A 299 18.64 6.82 -6.80
N VAL A 300 19.16 5.66 -6.46
CA VAL A 300 19.36 5.23 -5.07
C VAL A 300 20.84 5.47 -4.72
N PRO A 301 21.17 6.50 -3.94
CA PRO A 301 22.55 6.81 -3.61
C PRO A 301 23.21 5.71 -2.77
N PRO A 302 24.53 5.46 -2.90
CA PRO A 302 25.24 4.56 -2.01
C PRO A 302 25.07 4.95 -0.54
N GLY A 303 24.93 3.94 0.33
CA GLY A 303 24.67 4.15 1.76
C GLY A 303 23.21 4.38 2.13
N THR A 304 22.28 4.35 1.16
CA THR A 304 20.84 4.54 1.41
C THR A 304 20.30 3.56 2.45
N GLY A 305 20.59 2.27 2.31
CA GLY A 305 20.13 1.25 3.27
C GLY A 305 20.60 1.52 4.70
N THR A 306 21.86 1.89 4.88
CA THR A 306 22.42 2.25 6.20
C THR A 306 21.74 3.48 6.79
N ALA A 307 21.56 4.52 6.00
CA ALA A 307 20.91 5.75 6.45
C ALA A 307 19.43 5.52 6.80
N TRP A 308 18.74 4.71 6.00
CA TRP A 308 17.33 4.35 6.25
C TRP A 308 17.18 3.51 7.53
N LEU A 309 18.03 2.51 7.74
CA LEU A 309 18.02 1.71 8.96
C LEU A 309 18.23 2.56 10.23
N ALA A 310 19.05 3.61 10.17
CA ALA A 310 19.21 4.54 11.29
C ALA A 310 17.91 5.32 11.59
N VAL A 311 17.15 5.71 10.55
CA VAL A 311 15.81 6.34 10.71
C VAL A 311 14.84 5.37 11.36
N LEU A 312 14.83 4.10 10.93
CA LEU A 312 13.97 3.08 11.50
C LEU A 312 14.34 2.72 12.95
N GLU A 313 15.62 2.80 13.32
CA GLU A 313 16.06 2.63 14.69
C GLU A 313 15.51 3.73 15.61
N ASP A 314 15.53 4.98 15.14
CA ASP A 314 14.91 6.09 15.87
C ASP A 314 13.39 5.90 15.98
N LEU A 315 12.73 5.43 14.95
CA LEU A 315 11.30 5.11 14.98
C LEU A 315 10.97 4.02 16.03
N ASP A 316 11.71 2.91 16.04
CA ASP A 316 11.50 1.84 17.05
C ASP A 316 11.76 2.34 18.47
N ALA A 317 12.81 3.17 18.67
CA ALA A 317 13.12 3.79 19.94
C ALA A 317 11.99 4.73 20.42
N LEU A 318 11.35 5.46 19.51
CA LEU A 318 10.16 6.29 19.79
C LEU A 318 8.94 5.44 20.15
N LEU A 319 8.67 4.38 19.40
CA LEU A 319 7.53 3.47 19.65
C LEU A 319 7.67 2.69 20.95
N THR A 320 8.90 2.42 21.40
CA THR A 320 9.20 1.75 22.67
C THR A 320 9.40 2.69 23.85
N GLY A 321 9.34 4.00 23.62
CA GLY A 321 9.55 5.03 24.66
C GLY A 321 11.00 5.11 25.16
N GLN A 322 11.98 4.55 24.41
CA GLN A 322 13.42 4.68 24.70
C GLN A 322 13.95 6.05 24.29
N LYS A 323 13.37 6.65 23.24
CA LYS A 323 13.58 8.04 22.87
C LYS A 323 12.26 8.80 22.90
N LEU A 324 12.33 10.11 23.10
CA LEU A 324 11.18 10.99 23.20
C LEU A 324 11.24 12.03 22.08
N VAL A 325 10.08 12.51 21.64
CA VAL A 325 10.01 13.65 20.71
C VAL A 325 10.15 14.95 21.51
N PRO A 326 11.07 15.86 21.13
CA PRO A 326 11.16 17.17 21.75
C PRO A 326 9.82 17.88 21.70
N TYR A 327 9.40 18.46 22.82
CA TYR A 327 8.18 19.25 22.86
C TYR A 327 8.48 20.74 23.00
N TRP A 328 8.01 21.55 22.08
CA TRP A 328 8.40 22.94 21.92
C TRP A 328 8.17 23.85 23.15
N ARG A 329 7.32 23.42 24.09
CA ARG A 329 7.04 24.17 25.32
C ARG A 329 7.97 23.86 26.49
N VAL A 330 8.76 22.80 26.39
CA VAL A 330 9.66 22.39 27.46
C VAL A 330 11.09 22.35 26.96
N SER A 331 12.04 22.69 27.83
CA SER A 331 13.47 22.64 27.54
C SER A 331 14.13 21.51 28.31
N GLY A 332 15.37 21.17 27.94
CA GLY A 332 16.15 20.11 28.59
C GLY A 332 15.88 18.75 27.98
N THR A 333 15.75 17.72 28.84
CA THR A 333 15.60 16.33 28.43
C THR A 333 14.16 15.81 28.54
N ALA A 334 13.17 16.70 28.63
CA ALA A 334 11.76 16.34 28.64
C ALA A 334 11.19 16.31 27.22
N GLY A 335 10.43 15.30 26.92
CA GLY A 335 9.78 15.14 25.62
C GLY A 335 8.52 14.27 25.70
N VAL A 336 7.85 14.13 24.55
CA VAL A 336 6.65 13.32 24.41
C VAL A 336 7.04 11.86 24.15
N ASP A 337 6.47 10.97 24.94
CA ASP A 337 6.54 9.52 24.74
C ASP A 337 5.50 9.10 23.69
N VAL A 338 5.94 8.91 22.46
CA VAL A 338 5.09 8.46 21.36
C VAL A 338 4.57 7.04 21.61
N GLY A 339 5.39 6.17 22.20
CA GLY A 339 4.98 4.82 22.55
C GLY A 339 3.76 4.82 23.49
N ALA A 340 3.77 5.71 24.49
CA ALA A 340 2.66 5.88 25.42
C ALA A 340 1.38 6.40 24.76
N MET A 341 1.47 7.16 23.65
CA MET A 341 0.29 7.60 22.90
C MET A 341 -0.46 6.42 22.24
N PHE A 342 0.22 5.33 21.95
CA PHE A 342 -0.39 4.09 21.47
C PHE A 342 -0.90 3.20 22.62
N ASP A 343 -0.23 3.21 23.76
CA ASP A 343 -0.53 2.32 24.91
C ASP A 343 -1.68 2.86 25.79
N ASP A 344 -1.77 4.19 25.95
CA ASP A 344 -2.87 4.89 26.65
C ASP A 344 -3.43 6.00 25.72
N PRO A 345 -4.10 5.61 24.62
CA PRO A 345 -4.50 6.56 23.60
C PRO A 345 -5.65 7.45 24.11
N ARG A 346 -5.55 8.75 23.78
CA ARG A 346 -6.52 9.77 24.18
C ARG A 346 -6.98 10.58 22.97
N PRO A 347 -8.10 11.30 23.07
CA PRO A 347 -8.49 12.26 22.05
C PRO A 347 -7.35 13.22 21.69
N ILE A 348 -7.20 13.50 20.40
CA ILE A 348 -6.21 14.47 19.93
C ILE A 348 -6.84 15.87 19.91
N ASP A 349 -6.79 16.55 21.07
CA ASP A 349 -7.17 17.95 21.19
C ASP A 349 -6.02 18.86 20.69
N LEU A 350 -6.09 19.30 19.44
CA LEU A 350 -5.03 20.14 18.86
C LEU A 350 -4.82 21.45 19.61
N ILE A 351 -5.89 22.05 20.14
CA ILE A 351 -5.78 23.27 20.95
C ILE A 351 -5.08 22.96 22.26
N GLY A 352 -5.47 21.87 22.90
CA GLY A 352 -4.82 21.38 24.12
C GLY A 352 -3.36 21.03 23.94
N TRP A 353 -2.99 20.47 22.79
CA TRP A 353 -1.59 20.24 22.40
C TRP A 353 -0.84 21.56 22.25
N VAL A 354 -1.41 22.55 21.57
CA VAL A 354 -0.79 23.90 21.46
C VAL A 354 -0.65 24.55 22.85
N GLN A 355 -1.62 24.44 23.73
CA GLN A 355 -1.59 24.99 25.08
C GLN A 355 -0.72 24.20 26.06
N GLY A 356 -0.51 22.91 25.79
CA GLY A 356 0.35 22.00 26.56
C GLY A 356 -0.38 21.03 27.47
N HIS A 357 -1.65 21.26 27.82
CA HIS A 357 -2.34 20.37 28.77
C HIS A 357 -2.61 18.97 28.17
N ALA A 358 -2.84 18.84 26.87
CA ALA A 358 -3.03 17.56 26.23
C ALA A 358 -1.72 16.75 26.10
N ALA A 359 -0.57 17.40 26.14
CA ALA A 359 0.73 16.72 26.14
C ALA A 359 1.13 16.16 27.51
N LEU A 360 0.60 16.72 28.61
CA LEU A 360 1.03 16.36 29.97
C LEU A 360 1.02 14.85 30.28
N PRO A 361 0.01 14.05 29.84
CA PRO A 361 -0.03 12.62 30.11
C PRO A 361 1.14 11.84 29.47
N TYR A 362 1.76 12.40 28.44
CA TYR A 362 2.81 11.77 27.63
C TYR A 362 4.18 12.39 27.86
N LEU A 363 4.28 13.51 28.62
CA LEU A 363 5.57 14.14 28.92
C LEU A 363 6.35 13.36 29.96
N LYS A 364 7.59 13.03 29.65
CA LYS A 364 8.55 12.46 30.60
C LYS A 364 9.97 12.92 30.36
N GLN A 365 10.85 12.67 31.33
CA GLN A 365 12.29 12.89 31.19
C GLN A 365 12.94 11.68 30.52
N GLY A 366 13.84 11.90 29.57
CA GLY A 366 14.57 10.83 28.89
C GLY A 366 15.38 11.32 27.70
N PRO A 367 16.07 10.41 27.00
CA PRO A 367 16.77 10.73 25.77
C PRO A 367 15.80 11.27 24.71
N LEU A 368 16.19 12.33 24.03
CA LEU A 368 15.41 12.90 22.95
C LEU A 368 15.93 12.39 21.60
N VAL A 369 15.01 12.18 20.64
CA VAL A 369 15.40 12.03 19.24
C VAL A 369 15.96 13.37 18.74
N THR A 370 17.03 13.32 17.96
CA THR A 370 17.60 14.51 17.32
C THR A 370 17.20 14.53 15.84
N PRO A 371 17.17 15.71 15.20
CA PRO A 371 16.90 15.79 13.77
C PRO A 371 18.03 15.24 12.90
N ASP A 372 19.20 14.92 13.48
CA ASP A 372 20.44 14.62 12.75
C ASP A 372 20.29 13.42 11.81
N THR A 373 19.67 12.33 12.28
CA THR A 373 19.45 11.12 11.48
C THR A 373 18.55 11.39 10.29
N LEU A 374 17.42 12.06 10.52
CA LEU A 374 16.48 12.40 9.46
C LEU A 374 17.07 13.45 8.50
N ALA A 375 17.80 14.43 9.01
CA ALA A 375 18.49 15.45 8.21
C ALA A 375 19.61 14.85 7.34
N ALA A 376 20.36 13.86 7.89
CA ALA A 376 21.34 13.13 7.11
C ALA A 376 20.70 12.34 5.97
N PHE A 377 19.57 11.66 6.25
CA PHE A 377 18.78 10.96 5.24
C PHE A 377 18.21 11.93 4.19
N ASP A 378 17.64 13.07 4.62
CA ASP A 378 17.12 14.11 3.72
C ASP A 378 18.19 14.67 2.79
N THR A 379 19.38 14.91 3.32
CA THR A 379 20.53 15.37 2.54
C THR A 379 20.93 14.30 1.50
N LEU A 380 21.01 13.03 1.89
CA LEU A 380 21.33 11.93 1.00
C LEU A 380 20.29 11.80 -0.13
N MET A 381 19.00 11.98 0.19
CA MET A 381 17.88 11.91 -0.77
C MET A 381 17.63 13.24 -1.50
N SER A 382 18.52 14.22 -1.39
CA SER A 382 18.40 15.53 -2.07
C SER A 382 17.06 16.24 -1.81
N GLY A 383 16.54 16.16 -0.59
CA GLY A 383 15.28 16.78 -0.17
C GLY A 383 14.02 15.99 -0.57
N GLN A 384 14.16 14.76 -1.07
CA GLN A 384 13.03 13.90 -1.47
C GLN A 384 12.68 12.85 -0.40
N THR A 385 12.94 13.16 0.87
CA THR A 385 12.75 12.25 2.02
C THR A 385 11.42 11.51 2.00
N MET A 386 10.31 12.21 1.77
CA MET A 386 8.98 11.60 1.81
C MET A 386 8.79 10.56 0.69
N LEU A 387 9.26 10.87 -0.53
CA LEU A 387 9.18 9.94 -1.66
C LEU A 387 9.99 8.68 -1.39
N PHE A 388 11.24 8.86 -0.94
CA PHE A 388 12.11 7.73 -0.65
C PHE A 388 11.66 6.96 0.59
N ALA A 389 11.15 7.61 1.64
CA ALA A 389 10.58 6.92 2.79
C ALA A 389 9.43 5.98 2.42
N LEU A 390 8.58 6.38 1.45
CA LEU A 390 7.53 5.51 0.92
C LEU A 390 8.09 4.38 0.04
N TYR A 391 9.16 4.62 -0.70
CA TYR A 391 9.75 3.63 -1.60
C TYR A 391 10.62 2.61 -0.87
N LEU A 392 11.38 3.03 0.14
CA LEU A 392 12.31 2.17 0.88
C LEU A 392 11.64 1.32 1.97
N ASN A 393 10.41 1.66 2.32
CA ASN A 393 9.73 1.05 3.45
C ASN A 393 9.05 -0.26 3.11
#